data_7ad537940b0f4a88ccc5f4bb88a52c4b
#
_entry.id   7ad537940b0f4a88ccc5f4bb88a52c4b
#
_cell.length_a   1.000
_cell.length_b   1.000
_cell.length_c   1.000
_cell.angle_alpha   90.00
_cell.angle_beta   90.00
_cell.angle_gamma   90.00
#
_symmetry.space_group_name_H-M   'P 1'
#
loop_
_entity.id
_entity.type
_entity.pdbx_description
1 polymer ?
#
loop_
_entity_poly.entity_id
_entity_poly.type
_entity_poly.pdbx_seq_one_letter_code
_entity_poly.pdbx_strand_id
1 'polypeptide(L)'
;MAAYFDHNATTPVHPRVLEAMEPYFKEEYGNASCLYRLGVNAGYAVEKARLQVARLLNAREEEIVFTSGGTESDNLAIKGAVLASGKKHIVTSVIEHPAVIRTCEFMETYLGCRVTWLPVDSSGRVDPAALEKAITAGTEKLRAKALAMG
;
A
#
# COMPACT_ATOMS: atom_id res chain seq x y z
N MET A 1 -0.32 34.67 -6.05
CA MET A 1 -0.70 33.29 -5.75
C MET A 1 0.23 32.77 -4.69
N ALA A 2 -0.27 32.09 -3.64
CA ALA A 2 0.57 31.40 -2.67
C ALA A 2 1.18 30.16 -3.36
N ALA A 3 2.50 29.94 -3.20
CA ALA A 3 3.15 28.73 -3.67
C ALA A 3 2.83 27.58 -2.72
N TYR A 4 2.47 26.41 -3.27
CA TYR A 4 2.23 25.19 -2.51
C TYR A 4 3.46 24.28 -2.57
N PHE A 5 4.03 23.92 -1.41
CA PHE A 5 5.28 23.17 -1.33
C PHE A 5 5.14 21.81 -0.62
N ASP A 6 3.92 21.39 -0.30
CA ASP A 6 3.67 20.14 0.44
C ASP A 6 3.05 19.05 -0.45
N HIS A 7 3.68 18.78 -1.59
CA HIS A 7 3.21 17.75 -2.51
C HIS A 7 3.35 16.30 -1.97
N ASN A 8 4.06 16.13 -0.87
CA ASN A 8 4.07 14.85 -0.17
C ASN A 8 2.77 14.56 0.57
N ALA A 9 2.07 15.59 1.04
CA ALA A 9 0.78 15.43 1.71
C ALA A 9 -0.35 15.26 0.68
N THR A 10 -0.44 16.18 -0.29
CA THR A 10 -1.47 16.15 -1.33
C THR A 10 -0.97 16.76 -2.62
N THR A 11 -1.56 16.36 -3.74
CA THR A 11 -1.31 16.99 -5.03
C THR A 11 -2.60 17.07 -5.85
N PRO A 12 -2.78 18.08 -6.71
CA PRO A 12 -3.93 18.15 -7.59
C PRO A 12 -4.01 16.94 -8.52
N VAL A 13 -5.21 16.47 -8.76
CA VAL A 13 -5.43 15.42 -9.76
C VAL A 13 -5.03 15.96 -11.13
N HIS A 14 -4.20 15.21 -11.84
CA HIS A 14 -3.77 15.61 -13.18
C HIS A 14 -4.98 15.72 -14.13
N PRO A 15 -5.12 16.77 -14.96
CA PRO A 15 -6.30 16.98 -15.82
C PRO A 15 -6.69 15.78 -16.67
N ARG A 16 -5.74 15.09 -17.28
CA ARG A 16 -5.99 13.87 -18.07
C ARG A 16 -6.51 12.70 -17.23
N VAL A 17 -6.16 12.64 -15.92
CA VAL A 17 -6.68 11.64 -15.01
C VAL A 17 -8.13 11.96 -14.67
N LEU A 18 -8.42 13.22 -14.36
CA LEU A 18 -9.79 13.67 -14.10
C LEU A 18 -10.71 13.38 -15.29
N GLU A 19 -10.28 13.73 -16.52
CA GLU A 19 -10.99 13.42 -17.75
C GLU A 19 -11.27 11.91 -17.92
N ALA A 20 -10.26 11.06 -17.61
CA ALA A 20 -10.42 9.62 -17.70
C ALA A 20 -11.35 9.03 -16.60
N MET A 21 -11.50 9.70 -15.47
CA MET A 21 -12.38 9.29 -14.36
C MET A 21 -13.83 9.74 -14.57
N GLU A 22 -14.05 10.87 -15.25
CA GLU A 22 -15.37 11.52 -15.35
C GLU A 22 -16.51 10.58 -15.84
N PRO A 23 -16.35 9.70 -16.85
CA PRO A 23 -17.39 8.80 -17.30
C PRO A 23 -17.88 7.85 -16.19
N TYR A 24 -17.02 7.46 -15.27
CA TYR A 24 -17.36 6.53 -14.19
C TYR A 24 -18.18 7.18 -13.07
N PHE A 25 -18.24 8.51 -13.02
CA PHE A 25 -19.12 9.23 -12.11
C PHE A 25 -20.50 9.53 -12.69
N LYS A 26 -20.66 9.47 -14.02
CA LYS A 26 -21.88 9.94 -14.70
C LYS A 26 -22.59 8.84 -15.48
N GLU A 27 -21.85 8.03 -16.20
CA GLU A 27 -22.39 7.11 -17.22
C GLU A 27 -22.11 5.65 -16.92
N GLU A 28 -20.88 5.31 -16.55
CA GLU A 28 -20.38 3.95 -16.32
C GLU A 28 -20.23 3.64 -14.81
N TYR A 29 -21.17 4.13 -14.00
CA TYR A 29 -21.16 4.04 -12.53
C TYR A 29 -21.59 2.67 -11.97
N GLY A 30 -21.64 1.65 -12.79
CA GLY A 30 -22.12 0.32 -12.40
C GLY A 30 -21.26 -0.36 -11.33
N ASN A 31 -21.89 -1.18 -10.50
CA ASN A 31 -21.15 -2.02 -9.57
C ASN A 31 -20.44 -3.14 -10.35
N ALA A 32 -19.10 -3.16 -10.30
CA ALA A 32 -18.25 -4.11 -11.01
C ALA A 32 -18.53 -5.59 -10.69
N SER A 33 -19.22 -5.89 -9.60
CA SER A 33 -19.62 -7.25 -9.22
C SER A 33 -20.99 -7.69 -9.80
N CYS A 34 -21.69 -6.80 -10.51
CA CYS A 34 -23.01 -7.11 -11.06
C CYS A 34 -22.93 -7.63 -12.50
N LEU A 35 -23.89 -8.51 -12.85
CA LEU A 35 -23.91 -9.20 -14.15
C LEU A 35 -24.65 -8.43 -15.27
N TYR A 36 -25.36 -7.37 -14.95
CA TYR A 36 -25.98 -6.52 -15.96
C TYR A 36 -24.94 -5.63 -16.66
N ARG A 37 -25.26 -5.14 -17.85
CA ARG A 37 -24.32 -4.43 -18.75
C ARG A 37 -23.46 -3.36 -18.08
N LEU A 38 -24.07 -2.50 -17.26
CA LEU A 38 -23.35 -1.42 -16.58
C LEU A 38 -22.29 -1.97 -15.58
N GLY A 39 -22.63 -3.05 -14.86
CA GLY A 39 -21.69 -3.70 -13.94
C GLY A 39 -20.57 -4.41 -14.68
N VAL A 40 -20.88 -5.09 -15.78
CA VAL A 40 -19.87 -5.77 -16.62
C VAL A 40 -18.90 -4.75 -17.22
N ASN A 41 -19.39 -3.61 -17.72
CA ASN A 41 -18.51 -2.54 -18.23
C ASN A 41 -17.58 -1.99 -17.14
N ALA A 42 -18.10 -1.73 -15.95
CA ALA A 42 -17.29 -1.30 -14.79
C ALA A 42 -16.24 -2.36 -14.41
N GLY A 43 -16.60 -3.64 -14.43
CA GLY A 43 -15.69 -4.76 -14.20
C GLY A 43 -14.54 -4.77 -15.21
N TYR A 44 -14.83 -4.66 -16.49
CA TYR A 44 -13.80 -4.58 -17.53
C TYR A 44 -12.87 -3.37 -17.35
N ALA A 45 -13.40 -2.22 -16.92
CA ALA A 45 -12.59 -1.04 -16.65
C ALA A 45 -11.61 -1.26 -15.50
N VAL A 46 -12.05 -1.91 -14.41
CA VAL A 46 -11.19 -2.26 -13.27
C VAL A 46 -10.10 -3.23 -13.69
N GLU A 47 -10.42 -4.29 -14.43
CA GLU A 47 -9.42 -5.27 -14.89
C GLU A 47 -8.43 -4.65 -15.87
N LYS A 48 -8.87 -3.79 -16.77
CA LYS A 48 -7.98 -3.02 -17.64
C LYS A 48 -7.02 -2.14 -16.85
N ALA A 49 -7.49 -1.45 -15.81
CA ALA A 49 -6.65 -0.64 -14.94
C ALA A 49 -5.64 -1.53 -14.17
N ARG A 50 -6.07 -2.68 -13.67
CA ARG A 50 -5.22 -3.67 -13.00
C ARG A 50 -4.07 -4.10 -13.89
N LEU A 51 -4.35 -4.48 -15.14
CA LEU A 51 -3.37 -4.86 -16.14
C LEU A 51 -2.36 -3.74 -16.43
N GLN A 52 -2.85 -2.49 -16.51
CA GLN A 52 -1.98 -1.32 -16.75
C GLN A 52 -1.00 -1.10 -15.58
N VAL A 53 -1.49 -1.17 -14.33
CA VAL A 53 -0.67 -1.07 -13.13
C VAL A 53 0.32 -2.23 -13.03
N ALA A 54 -0.12 -3.45 -13.28
CA ALA A 54 0.74 -4.63 -13.28
C ALA A 54 1.91 -4.49 -14.26
N ARG A 55 1.65 -4.04 -15.49
CA ARG A 55 2.70 -3.77 -16.50
C ARG A 55 3.67 -2.68 -16.05
N LEU A 56 3.16 -1.59 -15.47
CA LEU A 56 4.01 -0.50 -14.95
C LEU A 56 4.97 -0.98 -13.86
N LEU A 57 4.50 -1.88 -13.00
CA LEU A 57 5.27 -2.42 -11.87
C LEU A 57 6.07 -3.68 -12.22
N ASN A 58 5.98 -4.18 -13.45
CA ASN A 58 6.52 -5.47 -13.85
C ASN A 58 6.08 -6.59 -12.89
N ALA A 59 4.77 -6.62 -12.63
CA ALA A 59 4.08 -7.58 -11.77
C ALA A 59 3.02 -8.34 -12.56
N ARG A 60 2.47 -9.40 -11.97
CA ARG A 60 1.30 -10.11 -12.50
C ARG A 60 0.03 -9.41 -12.05
N GLU A 61 -1.07 -9.60 -12.76
CA GLU A 61 -2.37 -8.98 -12.45
C GLU A 61 -2.88 -9.39 -11.07
N GLU A 62 -2.67 -10.65 -10.69
CA GLU A 62 -3.09 -11.19 -9.38
C GLU A 62 -2.30 -10.59 -8.20
N GLU A 63 -1.17 -9.95 -8.47
CA GLU A 63 -0.36 -9.27 -7.45
C GLU A 63 -0.82 -7.83 -7.18
N ILE A 64 -1.79 -7.33 -7.96
CA ILE A 64 -2.32 -5.97 -7.80
C ILE A 64 -3.60 -6.01 -6.98
N VAL A 65 -3.61 -5.27 -5.89
CA VAL A 65 -4.80 -5.06 -5.05
C VAL A 65 -5.10 -3.57 -4.98
N PHE A 66 -6.28 -3.17 -5.45
CA PHE A 66 -6.76 -1.80 -5.27
C PHE A 66 -7.32 -1.63 -3.86
N THR A 67 -6.92 -0.55 -3.21
CA THR A 67 -7.34 -0.18 -1.86
C THR A 67 -7.87 1.26 -1.86
N SER A 68 -8.49 1.68 -0.77
CA SER A 68 -8.98 3.05 -0.61
C SER A 68 -7.87 4.09 -0.39
N GLY A 69 -6.64 3.65 -0.14
CA GLY A 69 -5.50 4.53 0.08
C GLY A 69 -4.34 3.85 0.81
N GLY A 70 -3.26 4.61 1.07
CA GLY A 70 -2.02 4.10 1.66
C GLY A 70 -2.23 3.43 3.02
N THR A 71 -3.08 3.98 3.87
CA THR A 71 -3.36 3.41 5.20
C THR A 71 -3.94 1.99 5.11
N GLU A 72 -4.86 1.74 4.18
CA GLU A 72 -5.40 0.39 3.95
C GLU A 72 -4.32 -0.52 3.35
N SER A 73 -3.55 -0.01 2.40
CA SER A 73 -2.45 -0.76 1.76
C SER A 73 -1.41 -1.22 2.80
N ASP A 74 -0.96 -0.34 3.68
CA ASP A 74 0.00 -0.65 4.73
C ASP A 74 -0.56 -1.72 5.71
N ASN A 75 -1.81 -1.55 6.12
CA ASN A 75 -2.48 -2.52 6.98
C ASN A 75 -2.61 -3.89 6.32
N LEU A 76 -3.04 -3.91 5.06
CA LEU A 76 -3.20 -5.15 4.29
C LEU A 76 -1.86 -5.86 4.10
N ALA A 77 -0.81 -5.11 3.73
CA ALA A 77 0.52 -5.66 3.52
C ALA A 77 1.11 -6.25 4.81
N ILE A 78 1.13 -5.48 5.90
CA ILE A 78 1.75 -5.90 7.16
C ILE A 78 0.96 -7.06 7.79
N LYS A 79 -0.35 -6.89 7.98
CA LYS A 79 -1.20 -7.91 8.59
C LYS A 79 -1.29 -9.16 7.72
N GLY A 80 -1.49 -8.98 6.41
CA GLY A 80 -1.60 -10.08 5.46
C GLY A 80 -0.35 -10.93 5.41
N ALA A 81 0.83 -10.34 5.32
CA ALA A 81 2.09 -11.07 5.28
C ALA A 81 2.36 -11.85 6.57
N VAL A 82 2.16 -11.23 7.73
CA VAL A 82 2.35 -11.91 9.03
C VAL A 82 1.37 -13.05 9.21
N LEU A 83 0.09 -12.83 8.91
CA LEU A 83 -0.94 -13.87 9.05
C LEU A 83 -0.74 -15.03 8.08
N ALA A 84 -0.34 -14.74 6.84
CA ALA A 84 -0.10 -15.76 5.81
C ALA A 84 1.15 -16.61 6.09
N SER A 85 2.23 -15.98 6.59
CA SER A 85 3.49 -16.69 6.87
C SER A 85 3.53 -17.37 8.23
N GLY A 86 2.70 -16.93 9.19
CA GLY A 86 2.76 -17.34 10.58
C GLY A 86 3.97 -16.80 11.35
N LYS A 87 4.84 -16.01 10.71
CA LYS A 87 5.99 -15.40 11.36
C LYS A 87 5.55 -14.23 12.23
N LYS A 88 6.12 -14.10 13.41
CA LYS A 88 5.69 -13.13 14.41
C LYS A 88 6.76 -12.10 14.78
N HIS A 89 7.65 -11.79 13.87
CA HIS A 89 8.64 -10.75 14.08
C HIS A 89 8.62 -9.76 12.91
N ILE A 90 8.36 -8.51 13.24
CA ILE A 90 8.34 -7.37 12.32
C ILE A 90 9.55 -6.50 12.64
N VAL A 91 10.26 -6.06 11.62
CA VAL A 91 11.34 -5.07 11.74
C VAL A 91 10.93 -3.85 10.93
N THR A 92 10.94 -2.70 11.57
CA THR A 92 10.55 -1.40 10.96
C THR A 92 11.38 -0.26 11.54
N SER A 93 11.26 0.95 11.00
CA SER A 93 12.00 2.12 11.49
C SER A 93 11.15 2.95 12.46
N VAL A 94 11.82 3.79 13.27
CA VAL A 94 11.13 4.69 14.23
C VAL A 94 10.48 5.91 13.55
N ILE A 95 10.74 6.15 12.27
CA ILE A 95 10.25 7.32 11.52
C ILE A 95 9.17 6.97 10.49
N GLU A 96 8.56 5.80 10.61
CA GLU A 96 7.50 5.36 9.70
C GLU A 96 6.25 6.26 9.76
N HIS A 97 5.48 6.20 8.70
CA HIS A 97 4.16 6.84 8.69
C HIS A 97 3.27 6.24 9.80
N PRO A 98 2.38 7.03 10.44
CA PRO A 98 1.46 6.53 11.48
C PRO A 98 0.67 5.27 11.09
N ALA A 99 0.32 5.08 9.83
CA ALA A 99 -0.36 3.87 9.35
C ALA A 99 0.46 2.60 9.59
N VAL A 100 1.79 2.66 9.40
CA VAL A 100 2.72 1.55 9.68
C VAL A 100 2.90 1.38 11.18
N ILE A 101 3.19 2.49 11.91
CA ILE A 101 3.42 2.46 13.36
C ILE A 101 2.22 1.84 14.08
N ARG A 102 1.00 2.37 13.84
CA ARG A 102 -0.21 1.87 14.49
C ARG A 102 -0.55 0.42 14.14
N THR A 103 -0.24 0.02 12.91
CA THR A 103 -0.41 -1.37 12.51
C THR A 103 0.57 -2.29 13.25
N CYS A 104 1.84 -1.89 13.39
CA CYS A 104 2.83 -2.67 14.15
C CYS A 104 2.47 -2.75 15.63
N GLU A 105 2.06 -1.65 16.26
CA GLU A 105 1.57 -1.62 17.65
C GLU A 105 0.37 -2.55 17.85
N PHE A 106 -0.58 -2.56 16.91
CA PHE A 106 -1.72 -3.49 16.93
C PHE A 106 -1.27 -4.95 16.84
N MET A 107 -0.34 -5.25 15.93
CA MET A 107 0.20 -6.61 15.78
C MET A 107 0.92 -7.10 17.05
N GLU A 108 1.65 -6.20 17.72
CA GLU A 108 2.33 -6.51 18.97
C GLU A 108 1.32 -6.74 20.10
N THR A 109 0.37 -5.83 20.29
CA THR A 109 -0.58 -5.85 21.39
C THR A 109 -1.57 -7.01 21.30
N TYR A 110 -2.13 -7.27 20.11
CA TYR A 110 -3.26 -8.19 19.97
C TYR A 110 -2.91 -9.53 19.32
N LEU A 111 -1.81 -9.61 18.57
CA LEU A 111 -1.46 -10.83 17.83
C LEU A 111 -0.14 -11.46 18.31
N GLY A 112 0.46 -10.89 19.36
CA GLY A 112 1.68 -11.40 19.98
C GLY A 112 2.89 -11.38 19.05
N CYS A 113 2.93 -10.42 18.13
CA CYS A 113 4.11 -10.19 17.32
C CYS A 113 5.18 -9.45 18.14
N ARG A 114 6.43 -9.70 17.85
CA ARG A 114 7.54 -8.87 18.31
C ARG A 114 7.83 -7.81 17.25
N VAL A 115 7.96 -6.56 17.65
CA VAL A 115 8.34 -5.46 16.74
C VAL A 115 9.73 -4.95 17.14
N THR A 116 10.65 -4.91 16.19
CA THR A 116 11.96 -4.27 16.36
C THR A 116 11.95 -2.94 15.62
N TRP A 117 12.04 -1.87 16.41
CA TRP A 117 12.10 -0.49 15.93
C TRP A 117 13.55 -0.09 15.70
N LEU A 118 13.95 0.08 14.45
CA LEU A 118 15.30 0.48 14.09
C LEU A 118 15.46 2.00 14.23
N PRO A 119 16.52 2.46 14.91
CA PRO A 119 16.85 3.87 14.94
C PRO A 119 17.33 4.35 13.56
N VAL A 120 17.29 5.65 13.37
CA VAL A 120 17.84 6.33 12.19
C VAL A 120 18.89 7.33 12.59
N ASP A 121 19.78 7.68 11.66
CA ASP A 121 20.76 8.75 11.84
C ASP A 121 20.11 10.14 11.73
N SER A 122 20.90 11.19 11.90
CA SER A 122 20.43 12.59 11.78
C SER A 122 19.89 12.95 10.38
N SER A 123 20.13 12.12 9.37
CA SER A 123 19.64 12.26 8.01
C SER A 123 18.40 11.37 7.74
N GLY A 124 17.88 10.69 8.76
CA GLY A 124 16.74 9.79 8.64
C GLY A 124 17.05 8.42 8.00
N ARG A 125 18.30 7.99 7.96
CA ARG A 125 18.71 6.72 7.35
C ARG A 125 18.87 5.62 8.39
N VAL A 126 18.34 4.43 8.07
CA VAL A 126 18.56 3.20 8.83
C VAL A 126 19.95 2.64 8.52
N ASP A 127 20.68 2.20 9.54
CA ASP A 127 21.94 1.46 9.36
C ASP A 127 21.64 0.04 8.82
N PRO A 128 22.16 -0.33 7.63
CA PRO A 128 21.97 -1.67 7.08
C PRO A 128 22.50 -2.77 7.99
N ALA A 129 23.57 -2.54 8.73
CA ALA A 129 24.13 -3.52 9.65
C ALA A 129 23.20 -3.74 10.87
N ALA A 130 22.52 -2.71 11.34
CA ALA A 130 21.50 -2.84 12.38
C ALA A 130 20.28 -3.64 11.88
N LEU A 131 19.85 -3.40 10.65
CA LEU A 131 18.77 -4.18 10.00
C LEU A 131 19.17 -5.65 9.88
N GLU A 132 20.37 -5.94 9.40
CA GLU A 132 20.84 -7.31 9.22
C GLU A 132 20.89 -8.09 10.54
N LYS A 133 21.35 -7.44 11.61
CA LYS A 133 21.34 -8.01 12.97
C LYS A 133 19.94 -8.25 13.52
N ALA A 134 18.97 -7.40 13.15
CA ALA A 134 17.59 -7.53 13.60
C ALA A 134 16.84 -8.67 12.91
N ILE A 135 17.23 -9.06 11.69
CA ILE A 135 16.59 -10.13 10.93
C ILE A 135 16.92 -11.48 11.55
N THR A 136 15.89 -12.25 11.88
CA THR A 136 15.97 -13.63 12.39
C THR A 136 15.16 -14.58 11.53
N ALA A 137 15.21 -15.89 11.81
CA ALA A 137 14.38 -16.88 11.10
C ALA A 137 12.87 -16.62 11.27
N GLY A 138 12.46 -15.98 12.38
CA GLY A 138 11.07 -15.59 12.63
C GLY A 138 10.66 -14.26 12.02
N THR A 139 11.58 -13.54 11.35
CA THR A 139 11.28 -12.23 10.73
C THR A 139 10.57 -12.43 9.40
N GLU A 140 9.40 -11.81 9.23
CA GLU A 140 8.75 -11.73 7.94
C GLU A 140 9.50 -10.75 7.04
N LYS A 141 9.87 -11.22 5.87
CA LYS A 141 10.46 -10.41 4.81
C LYS A 141 9.35 -9.94 3.88
N LEU A 142 8.78 -8.79 4.16
CA LEU A 142 7.88 -8.12 3.22
C LEU A 142 8.67 -7.80 1.94
N ARG A 143 8.49 -8.60 0.91
CA ARG A 143 8.84 -8.19 -0.45
C ARG A 143 7.71 -7.32 -0.99
N ALA A 144 7.42 -6.23 -0.30
CA ALA A 144 6.42 -5.30 -0.77
C ALA A 144 6.98 -4.52 -1.96
N LYS A 145 6.56 -4.88 -3.15
CA LYS A 145 6.44 -3.94 -4.27
C LYS A 145 5.14 -3.14 -4.07
N ALA A 146 4.89 -2.67 -2.86
CA ALA A 146 3.76 -1.80 -2.59
C ALA A 146 4.18 -0.39 -2.96
N LEU A 147 3.88 0.03 -4.17
CA LEU A 147 3.75 1.43 -4.49
C LEU A 147 2.36 1.84 -3.97
N ALA A 148 2.31 2.50 -2.82
CA ALA A 148 1.17 3.29 -2.44
C ALA A 148 1.07 4.44 -3.44
N MET A 149 0.17 4.30 -4.40
CA MET A 149 -0.20 5.41 -5.28
C MET A 149 -1.30 6.17 -4.54
N GLY A 150 -0.88 7.17 -3.74
CA GLY A 150 -1.75 8.19 -3.19
C GLY A 150 -2.05 9.25 -4.22
#